data_c06cb053a3cd2e94c5997359b05e454a
#
_entry.id   c06cb053a3cd2e94c5997359b05e454a
#
_cell.length_a   1.000
_cell.length_b   1.000
_cell.length_c   1.000
_cell.angle_alpha   90.00
_cell.angle_beta   90.00
_cell.angle_gamma   90.00
#
_symmetry.space_group_name_H-M   'P 1'
#
loop_
_entity.id
_entity.type
_entity.pdbx_description
1 polymer ?
#
loop_
_entity_poly.entity_id
_entity_poly.type
_entity_poly.pdbx_seq_one_letter_code
_entity_poly.pdbx_strand_id
1 'polypeptide(L)'
;MITLIFLGVLKGLPGTAVEFLIYMAFAAGLVFLLLSDIFIRSAGLLAAAIAGLIMLKFPFFGPLFGLFFPTLVHVYVFTGLFLFAGLLKGRSLSGLLSLLMFGAVAASFIFIHPAHSHYHPGDYVRDNYGFLNANGAGSSVFISLNFFILRAFGLHDFGQPTLPFSDYIGGINDFLYQDPIALSLMSFIAFAYTYHYLNWFSKTSIIRWHEISRARMFSVGFIWIASLVLYAWNYVLGFKWLFFLSFAHVLLEFPLNHLTLINIGKELLKLSTWEKKNPARVS
;
A
#
# COMPACT_ATOMS: atom_id res chain seq x y z
N MET A 1 -0.23 8.02 -18.16
CA MET A 1 1.20 7.71 -18.38
C MET A 1 1.63 6.46 -17.62
N ILE A 2 1.51 6.39 -16.29
CA ILE A 2 1.78 5.16 -15.50
C ILE A 2 0.99 3.95 -16.02
N THR A 3 -0.29 4.15 -16.39
CA THR A 3 -1.15 3.15 -17.04
C THR A 3 -0.52 2.54 -18.29
N LEU A 4 0.01 3.40 -19.16
CA LEU A 4 0.60 2.97 -20.42
C LEU A 4 1.90 2.18 -20.22
N ILE A 5 2.65 2.51 -19.16
CA ILE A 5 3.85 1.77 -18.76
C ILE A 5 3.46 0.38 -18.24
N PHE A 6 2.47 0.30 -17.34
CA PHE A 6 1.99 -0.96 -16.77
C PHE A 6 1.35 -1.89 -17.80
N LEU A 7 0.64 -1.34 -18.78
CA LEU A 7 0.06 -2.10 -19.89
C LEU A 7 1.09 -2.50 -20.95
N GLY A 8 2.38 -2.13 -20.77
CA GLY A 8 3.43 -2.41 -21.73
C GLY A 8 3.35 -1.58 -23.02
N VAL A 9 2.49 -0.55 -23.05
CA VAL A 9 2.33 0.33 -24.21
C VAL A 9 3.54 1.25 -24.39
N LEU A 10 4.20 1.62 -23.29
CA LEU A 10 5.48 2.36 -23.31
C LEU A 10 6.63 1.39 -23.02
N LYS A 11 6.82 0.40 -23.88
CA LYS A 11 8.01 -0.45 -23.87
C LYS A 11 9.23 0.41 -24.14
N GLY A 12 10.14 0.49 -23.15
CA GLY A 12 11.43 1.15 -23.32
C GLY A 12 11.70 2.37 -22.44
N LEU A 13 10.77 2.76 -21.54
CA LEU A 13 11.14 3.71 -20.49
C LEU A 13 12.11 3.03 -19.50
N PRO A 14 13.25 3.67 -19.21
CA PRO A 14 14.14 3.20 -18.15
C PRO A 14 13.38 3.08 -16.80
N GLY A 15 13.68 2.07 -16.00
CA GLY A 15 13.07 1.90 -14.67
C GLY A 15 13.17 3.16 -13.81
N THR A 16 14.28 3.88 -13.91
CA THR A 16 14.52 5.17 -13.24
C THR A 16 13.51 6.26 -13.63
N ALA A 17 13.05 6.26 -14.89
CA ALA A 17 12.00 7.21 -15.32
C ALA A 17 10.64 6.87 -14.68
N VAL A 18 10.34 5.58 -14.52
CA VAL A 18 9.13 5.13 -13.84
C VAL A 18 9.17 5.53 -12.36
N GLU A 19 10.28 5.28 -11.67
CA GLU A 19 10.47 5.67 -10.28
C GLU A 19 10.34 7.19 -10.10
N PHE A 20 10.99 7.97 -10.96
CA PHE A 20 10.86 9.43 -10.93
C PHE A 20 9.41 9.89 -11.06
N LEU A 21 8.65 9.30 -11.99
CA LEU A 21 7.23 9.63 -12.18
C LEU A 21 6.37 9.28 -10.95
N ILE A 22 6.70 8.20 -10.25
CA ILE A 22 6.05 7.82 -9.00
C ILE A 22 6.32 8.89 -7.93
N TYR A 23 7.58 9.30 -7.75
CA TYR A 23 7.94 10.36 -6.79
C TYR A 23 7.22 11.67 -7.11
N MET A 24 7.18 12.06 -8.38
CA MET A 24 6.48 13.26 -8.82
C MET A 24 4.96 13.17 -8.60
N ALA A 25 4.35 12.00 -8.76
CA ALA A 25 2.92 11.82 -8.52
C ALA A 25 2.56 12.03 -7.03
N PHE A 26 3.35 11.46 -6.11
CA PHE A 26 3.17 11.66 -4.68
C PHE A 26 3.44 13.13 -4.27
N ALA A 27 4.52 13.70 -4.76
CA ALA A 27 4.88 15.08 -4.46
C ALA A 27 3.85 16.08 -5.01
N ALA A 28 3.35 15.87 -6.23
CA ALA A 28 2.30 16.70 -6.80
C ALA A 28 1.03 16.68 -5.95
N GLY A 29 0.62 15.51 -5.45
CA GLY A 29 -0.51 15.39 -4.53
C GLY A 29 -0.36 16.29 -3.30
N LEU A 30 0.83 16.30 -2.68
CA LEU A 30 1.15 17.18 -1.54
C LEU A 30 1.18 18.65 -1.93
N VAL A 31 1.87 18.99 -3.00
CA VAL A 31 2.01 20.38 -3.47
C VAL A 31 0.63 20.99 -3.76
N PHE A 32 -0.23 20.28 -4.49
CA PHE A 32 -1.57 20.78 -4.80
C PHE A 32 -2.49 20.85 -3.59
N LEU A 33 -2.28 20.01 -2.59
CA LEU A 33 -3.06 20.04 -1.35
C LEU A 33 -2.65 21.20 -0.44
N LEU A 34 -1.34 21.43 -0.26
CA LEU A 34 -0.81 22.34 0.75
C LEU A 34 -0.62 23.78 0.26
N LEU A 35 -0.41 23.94 -1.04
CA LEU A 35 -0.08 25.24 -1.63
C LEU A 35 -1.22 25.70 -2.55
N SER A 36 -1.63 26.97 -2.43
CA SER A 36 -2.72 27.56 -3.24
C SER A 36 -2.22 28.44 -4.37
N ASP A 37 -1.11 29.15 -4.13
CA ASP A 37 -0.53 30.07 -5.10
C ASP A 37 0.19 29.35 -6.23
N ILE A 38 0.02 29.82 -7.48
CA ILE A 38 0.57 29.13 -8.67
C ILE A 38 2.10 29.19 -8.71
N PHE A 39 2.72 30.30 -8.27
CA PHE A 39 4.17 30.44 -8.29
C PHE A 39 4.81 29.55 -7.23
N ILE A 40 4.19 29.49 -6.02
CA ILE A 40 4.65 28.64 -4.91
C ILE A 40 4.45 27.17 -5.30
N ARG A 41 3.36 26.79 -5.96
CA ARG A 41 3.15 25.43 -6.52
C ARG A 41 4.23 25.06 -7.53
N SER A 42 4.54 25.96 -8.45
CA SER A 42 5.57 25.71 -9.46
C SER A 42 6.96 25.54 -8.82
N ALA A 43 7.30 26.37 -7.84
CA ALA A 43 8.53 26.23 -7.08
C ALA A 43 8.55 24.91 -6.26
N GLY A 44 7.42 24.52 -5.65
CA GLY A 44 7.27 23.26 -4.95
C GLY A 44 7.44 22.03 -5.86
N LEU A 45 6.87 22.06 -7.05
CA LEU A 45 7.05 20.99 -8.05
C LEU A 45 8.49 20.92 -8.56
N LEU A 46 9.16 22.06 -8.75
CA LEU A 46 10.57 22.09 -9.11
C LEU A 46 11.45 21.51 -8.01
N ALA A 47 11.22 21.90 -6.76
CA ALA A 47 11.93 21.34 -5.60
C ALA A 47 11.70 19.82 -5.49
N ALA A 48 10.46 19.36 -5.70
CA ALA A 48 10.12 17.94 -5.72
C ALA A 48 10.83 17.19 -6.86
N ALA A 49 10.96 17.81 -8.04
CA ALA A 49 11.69 17.21 -9.15
C ALA A 49 13.19 17.06 -8.83
N ILE A 50 13.81 18.06 -8.22
CA ILE A 50 15.21 17.99 -7.77
C ILE A 50 15.36 16.88 -6.72
N ALA A 51 14.50 16.86 -5.71
CA ALA A 51 14.51 15.82 -4.69
C ALA A 51 14.32 14.41 -5.31
N GLY A 52 13.39 14.26 -6.25
CA GLY A 52 13.16 13.00 -6.97
C GLY A 52 14.39 12.52 -7.73
N LEU A 53 15.11 13.44 -8.42
CA LEU A 53 16.36 13.10 -9.09
C LEU A 53 17.47 12.66 -8.11
N ILE A 54 17.52 13.26 -6.92
CA ILE A 54 18.46 12.86 -5.86
C ILE A 54 18.07 11.46 -5.35
N MET A 55 16.78 11.22 -5.11
CA MET A 55 16.28 9.93 -4.61
C MET A 55 16.57 8.76 -5.57
N LEU A 56 16.64 9.00 -6.88
CA LEU A 56 17.04 7.97 -7.86
C LEU A 56 18.44 7.41 -7.63
N LYS A 57 19.31 8.12 -6.92
CA LYS A 57 20.67 7.63 -6.59
C LYS A 57 20.66 6.60 -5.45
N PHE A 58 19.56 6.45 -4.75
CA PHE A 58 19.42 5.56 -3.61
C PHE A 58 18.41 4.44 -3.91
N PRO A 59 18.86 3.19 -4.08
CA PRO A 59 18.00 2.06 -4.46
C PRO A 59 16.83 1.78 -3.48
N PHE A 60 16.91 2.31 -2.26
CA PHE A 60 15.90 2.17 -1.23
C PHE A 60 14.57 2.85 -1.58
N PHE A 61 14.62 4.03 -2.23
CA PHE A 61 13.41 4.83 -2.46
C PHE A 61 12.47 4.24 -3.52
N GLY A 62 12.98 3.52 -4.51
CA GLY A 62 12.15 2.85 -5.52
C GLY A 62 11.14 1.88 -4.89
N PRO A 63 11.58 0.85 -4.16
CA PRO A 63 10.68 -0.05 -3.43
C PRO A 63 9.84 0.66 -2.35
N LEU A 64 10.38 1.67 -1.67
CA LEU A 64 9.66 2.43 -0.66
C LEU A 64 8.40 3.09 -1.24
N PHE A 65 8.54 3.86 -2.31
CA PHE A 65 7.42 4.61 -2.93
C PHE A 65 6.64 3.80 -3.95
N GLY A 66 7.27 2.82 -4.61
CA GLY A 66 6.62 1.99 -5.62
C GLY A 66 5.86 0.80 -5.04
N LEU A 67 6.28 0.29 -3.88
CA LEU A 67 5.70 -0.90 -3.25
C LEU A 67 5.18 -0.65 -1.84
N PHE A 68 6.07 -0.30 -0.91
CA PHE A 68 5.74 -0.23 0.52
C PHE A 68 4.69 0.84 0.83
N PHE A 69 4.85 2.03 0.28
CA PHE A 69 3.95 3.14 0.55
C PHE A 69 2.54 2.91 -0.02
N PRO A 70 2.34 2.54 -1.31
CA PRO A 70 1.01 2.30 -1.85
C PRO A 70 0.34 1.02 -1.34
N THR A 71 1.10 0.09 -0.80
CA THR A 71 0.57 -1.14 -0.21
C THR A 71 0.37 -0.97 1.29
N LEU A 72 1.43 -1.14 2.08
CA LEU A 72 1.30 -1.27 3.52
C LEU A 72 0.95 0.04 4.22
N VAL A 73 1.59 1.15 3.84
CA VAL A 73 1.28 2.45 4.47
C VAL A 73 -0.14 2.87 4.10
N HIS A 74 -0.51 2.81 2.83
CA HIS A 74 -1.86 3.17 2.41
C HIS A 74 -2.91 2.22 3.00
N VAL A 75 -2.73 0.92 2.84
CA VAL A 75 -3.73 -0.07 3.22
C VAL A 75 -3.88 -0.21 4.74
N TYR A 76 -2.78 -0.16 5.48
CA TYR A 76 -2.82 -0.38 6.92
C TYR A 76 -2.77 0.92 7.72
N VAL A 77 -1.76 1.75 7.53
CA VAL A 77 -1.56 2.95 8.37
C VAL A 77 -2.70 3.94 8.16
N PHE A 78 -3.07 4.24 6.91
CA PHE A 78 -4.18 5.17 6.68
C PHE A 78 -5.53 4.60 7.11
N THR A 79 -5.77 3.29 6.99
CA THR A 79 -6.97 2.67 7.57
C THR A 79 -7.03 2.88 9.08
N GLY A 80 -5.91 2.68 9.78
CA GLY A 80 -5.80 2.97 11.22
C GLY A 80 -6.04 4.45 11.55
N LEU A 81 -5.50 5.36 10.74
CA LEU A 81 -5.74 6.80 10.90
C LEU A 81 -7.20 7.20 10.66
N PHE A 82 -7.88 6.57 9.70
CA PHE A 82 -9.33 6.77 9.50
C PHE A 82 -10.16 6.26 10.68
N LEU A 83 -9.80 5.11 11.26
CA LEU A 83 -10.44 4.59 12.48
C LEU A 83 -10.20 5.55 13.64
N PHE A 84 -8.98 6.03 13.82
CA PHE A 84 -8.62 6.98 14.86
C PHE A 84 -9.33 8.32 14.70
N ALA A 85 -9.38 8.88 13.50
CA ALA A 85 -10.16 10.09 13.21
C ALA A 85 -11.65 9.91 13.52
N GLY A 86 -12.21 8.73 13.17
CA GLY A 86 -13.57 8.35 13.51
C GLY A 86 -13.81 8.28 15.02
N LEU A 87 -12.87 7.71 15.77
CA LEU A 87 -12.90 7.66 17.24
C LEU A 87 -12.87 9.05 17.86
N LEU A 88 -11.95 9.93 17.43
CA LEU A 88 -11.85 11.30 17.94
C LEU A 88 -13.13 12.10 17.71
N LYS A 89 -13.79 11.90 16.57
CA LYS A 89 -15.04 12.58 16.22
C LYS A 89 -16.25 11.98 16.93
N GLY A 90 -16.36 10.65 16.94
CA GLY A 90 -17.53 9.92 17.48
C GLY A 90 -17.48 9.68 18.98
N ARG A 91 -16.29 9.68 19.58
CA ARG A 91 -16.03 9.43 21.01
C ARG A 91 -16.77 8.22 21.55
N SER A 92 -16.86 7.15 20.76
CA SER A 92 -17.62 5.96 21.08
C SER A 92 -16.73 4.82 21.58
N LEU A 93 -17.24 4.05 22.53
CA LEU A 93 -16.55 2.84 23.01
C LEU A 93 -16.32 1.84 21.88
N SER A 94 -17.29 1.68 20.97
CA SER A 94 -17.15 0.80 19.80
C SER A 94 -16.02 1.23 18.88
N GLY A 95 -15.83 2.55 18.68
CA GLY A 95 -14.71 3.08 17.92
C GLY A 95 -13.36 2.78 18.57
N LEU A 96 -13.28 2.93 19.91
CA LEU A 96 -12.07 2.59 20.66
C LEU A 96 -11.76 1.08 20.54
N LEU A 97 -12.75 0.23 20.78
CA LEU A 97 -12.59 -1.22 20.67
C LEU A 97 -12.16 -1.65 19.25
N SER A 98 -12.74 -1.04 18.22
CA SER A 98 -12.35 -1.31 16.83
C SER A 98 -10.88 -0.96 16.56
N LEU A 99 -10.42 0.19 17.07
CA LEU A 99 -9.02 0.61 16.91
C LEU A 99 -8.07 -0.28 17.70
N LEU A 100 -8.43 -0.63 18.94
CA LEU A 100 -7.64 -1.56 19.79
C LEU A 100 -7.54 -2.94 19.14
N MET A 101 -8.65 -3.50 18.64
CA MET A 101 -8.66 -4.79 17.97
C MET A 101 -7.84 -4.76 16.67
N PHE A 102 -7.94 -3.68 15.90
CA PHE A 102 -7.13 -3.49 14.70
C PHE A 102 -5.63 -3.53 15.01
N GLY A 103 -5.20 -2.83 16.07
CA GLY A 103 -3.81 -2.83 16.52
C GLY A 103 -3.39 -4.18 17.13
N ALA A 104 -4.25 -4.80 17.96
CA ALA A 104 -3.95 -6.07 18.62
C ALA A 104 -3.78 -7.23 17.62
N VAL A 105 -4.65 -7.30 16.60
CA VAL A 105 -4.51 -8.31 15.54
C VAL A 105 -3.20 -8.11 14.76
N ALA A 106 -2.85 -6.87 14.42
CA ALA A 106 -1.57 -6.61 13.78
C ALA A 106 -0.38 -7.00 14.66
N ALA A 107 -0.43 -6.64 15.95
CA ALA A 107 0.60 -7.01 16.91
C ALA A 107 0.72 -8.54 17.08
N SER A 108 -0.39 -9.28 16.96
CA SER A 108 -0.35 -10.74 17.07
C SER A 108 0.57 -11.39 16.03
N PHE A 109 0.65 -10.85 14.81
CA PHE A 109 1.57 -11.37 13.78
C PHE A 109 3.05 -11.14 14.11
N ILE A 110 3.37 -10.21 15.02
CA ILE A 110 4.75 -9.99 15.48
C ILE A 110 5.13 -10.99 16.57
N PHE A 111 4.18 -11.36 17.42
CA PHE A 111 4.44 -12.18 18.62
C PHE A 111 4.05 -13.66 18.45
N ILE A 112 3.12 -13.94 17.54
CA ILE A 112 2.60 -15.29 17.31
C ILE A 112 3.03 -15.72 15.90
N HIS A 113 4.11 -16.50 15.84
CA HIS A 113 4.57 -17.05 14.58
C HIS A 113 3.96 -18.43 14.35
N PRO A 114 3.53 -18.75 13.11
CA PRO A 114 3.16 -20.12 12.77
C PRO A 114 4.36 -21.03 12.99
N ALA A 115 4.12 -22.32 13.27
CA ALA A 115 5.17 -23.31 13.22
C ALA A 115 5.80 -23.36 11.80
N HIS A 116 7.05 -23.86 11.71
CA HIS A 116 7.67 -24.06 10.39
C HIS A 116 6.70 -24.77 9.46
N SER A 117 6.47 -24.17 8.30
CA SER A 117 5.59 -24.75 7.32
C SER A 117 6.40 -25.69 6.43
N HIS A 118 5.91 -26.92 6.27
CA HIS A 118 6.39 -27.83 5.21
C HIS A 118 5.60 -27.62 3.91
N TYR A 119 4.97 -26.45 3.76
CA TYR A 119 4.24 -26.11 2.54
C TYR A 119 5.19 -25.87 1.39
N HIS A 120 5.05 -26.72 0.38
CA HIS A 120 5.70 -26.51 -0.89
C HIS A 120 4.69 -25.95 -1.88
N PRO A 121 4.84 -24.69 -2.30
CA PRO A 121 3.93 -24.10 -3.26
C PRO A 121 3.98 -24.91 -4.58
N GLY A 122 2.81 -25.24 -5.12
CA GLY A 122 2.71 -25.88 -6.44
C GLY A 122 3.24 -24.96 -7.56
N ASP A 123 3.49 -25.55 -8.73
CA ASP A 123 4.09 -24.82 -9.87
C ASP A 123 3.30 -23.57 -10.25
N TYR A 124 1.97 -23.63 -10.20
CA TYR A 124 1.13 -22.46 -10.46
C TYR A 124 1.44 -21.28 -9.52
N VAL A 125 1.66 -21.54 -8.23
CA VAL A 125 2.00 -20.50 -7.26
C VAL A 125 3.41 -19.96 -7.49
N ARG A 126 4.37 -20.85 -7.75
CA ARG A 126 5.77 -20.48 -8.05
C ARG A 126 5.86 -19.63 -9.31
N ASP A 127 5.14 -19.99 -10.37
CA ASP A 127 5.15 -19.29 -11.65
C ASP A 127 4.51 -17.91 -11.57
N ASN A 128 3.51 -17.71 -10.70
CA ASN A 128 2.77 -16.47 -10.61
C ASN A 128 3.24 -15.56 -9.46
N TYR A 129 3.74 -16.13 -8.37
CA TYR A 129 4.15 -15.39 -7.17
C TYR A 129 5.62 -15.56 -6.81
N GLY A 130 6.39 -16.31 -7.57
CA GLY A 130 7.84 -16.45 -7.38
C GLY A 130 8.60 -15.17 -7.66
N PHE A 131 9.83 -15.08 -7.15
CA PHE A 131 10.70 -13.93 -7.39
C PHE A 131 11.14 -13.83 -8.86
N LEU A 132 11.36 -14.98 -9.50
CA LEU A 132 11.50 -15.14 -10.95
C LEU A 132 10.51 -16.21 -11.38
N ASN A 133 9.64 -15.89 -12.32
CA ASN A 133 8.83 -16.92 -12.96
C ASN A 133 9.66 -17.71 -13.98
N ALA A 134 9.16 -18.86 -14.43
CA ALA A 134 9.82 -19.76 -15.37
C ALA A 134 10.28 -19.05 -16.67
N ASN A 135 9.69 -17.92 -17.02
CA ASN A 135 10.02 -17.12 -18.20
C ASN A 135 11.06 -16.02 -17.93
N GLY A 136 11.66 -15.97 -16.73
CA GLY A 136 12.64 -14.95 -16.37
C GLY A 136 12.08 -13.52 -16.27
N ALA A 137 10.77 -13.35 -16.34
CA ALA A 137 10.10 -12.06 -16.36
C ALA A 137 9.66 -11.65 -14.96
N GLY A 138 10.57 -11.04 -14.24
CA GLY A 138 10.27 -10.17 -13.09
C GLY A 138 9.70 -10.85 -11.85
N SER A 139 10.07 -10.31 -10.72
CA SER A 139 9.50 -10.68 -9.42
C SER A 139 8.02 -10.30 -9.34
N SER A 140 7.24 -11.14 -8.69
CA SER A 140 5.91 -10.74 -8.26
C SER A 140 6.04 -9.54 -7.31
N VAL A 141 5.16 -8.56 -7.47
CA VAL A 141 5.09 -7.36 -6.59
C VAL A 141 5.01 -7.76 -5.12
N PHE A 142 4.26 -8.84 -4.84
CA PHE A 142 4.07 -9.37 -3.50
C PHE A 142 5.38 -9.91 -2.89
N ILE A 143 6.12 -10.70 -3.63
CA ILE A 143 7.42 -11.23 -3.18
C ILE A 143 8.44 -10.11 -3.01
N SER A 144 8.48 -9.15 -3.94
CA SER A 144 9.36 -7.99 -3.84
C SER A 144 9.04 -7.13 -2.61
N LEU A 145 7.76 -6.98 -2.26
CA LEU A 145 7.34 -6.27 -1.05
C LEU A 145 7.81 -6.99 0.22
N ASN A 146 7.60 -8.31 0.31
CA ASN A 146 8.05 -9.11 1.45
C ASN A 146 9.59 -9.05 1.60
N PHE A 147 10.31 -9.26 0.52
CA PHE A 147 11.78 -9.14 0.49
C PHE A 147 12.25 -7.76 0.95
N PHE A 148 11.64 -6.69 0.44
CA PHE A 148 11.98 -5.33 0.83
C PHE A 148 11.75 -5.09 2.33
N ILE A 149 10.61 -5.53 2.88
CA ILE A 149 10.28 -5.34 4.30
C ILE A 149 11.25 -6.13 5.19
N LEU A 150 11.45 -7.41 4.89
CA LEU A 150 12.35 -8.27 5.68
C LEU A 150 13.76 -7.69 5.74
N ARG A 151 14.27 -7.19 4.63
CA ARG A 151 15.61 -6.58 4.55
C ARG A 151 15.64 -5.19 5.20
N ALA A 152 14.68 -4.33 4.93
CA ALA A 152 14.65 -2.95 5.42
C ALA A 152 14.53 -2.86 6.95
N PHE A 153 13.81 -3.80 7.55
CA PHE A 153 13.65 -3.87 9.01
C PHE A 153 14.64 -4.82 9.69
N GLY A 154 15.62 -5.37 8.95
CA GLY A 154 16.62 -6.26 9.50
C GLY A 154 16.09 -7.57 10.05
N LEU A 155 14.92 -8.02 9.57
CA LEU A 155 14.27 -9.25 10.01
C LEU A 155 14.93 -10.50 9.43
N HIS A 156 15.56 -10.37 8.26
CA HIS A 156 16.37 -11.41 7.65
C HIS A 156 17.46 -10.81 6.75
N ASP A 157 18.66 -11.37 6.81
CA ASP A 157 19.76 -11.04 5.91
C ASP A 157 19.86 -12.10 4.82
N PHE A 158 19.51 -11.73 3.61
CA PHE A 158 19.59 -12.61 2.45
C PHE A 158 21.02 -12.73 1.87
N GLY A 159 21.99 -12.04 2.46
CA GLY A 159 23.35 -11.99 1.93
C GLY A 159 23.48 -11.28 0.59
N GLN A 160 24.60 -11.53 -0.09
CA GLN A 160 24.83 -11.04 -1.45
C GLN A 160 24.38 -12.09 -2.48
N PRO A 161 23.92 -11.64 -3.64
CA PRO A 161 23.60 -12.56 -4.74
C PRO A 161 24.80 -13.46 -5.07
N THR A 162 24.59 -14.77 -5.01
CA THR A 162 25.59 -15.79 -5.35
C THR A 162 25.36 -16.31 -6.78
N LEU A 163 26.38 -16.96 -7.34
CA LEU A 163 26.25 -17.67 -8.61
C LEU A 163 26.18 -19.18 -8.36
N PRO A 164 25.28 -19.90 -9.04
CA PRO A 164 24.33 -19.38 -10.03
C PRO A 164 23.20 -18.58 -9.37
N PHE A 165 22.77 -17.51 -10.05
CA PHE A 165 21.74 -16.59 -9.54
C PHE A 165 20.39 -17.28 -9.27
N SER A 166 20.11 -18.36 -10.00
CA SER A 166 18.92 -19.21 -9.77
C SER A 166 18.83 -19.78 -8.36
N ASP A 167 19.96 -20.18 -7.81
CA ASP A 167 20.01 -20.82 -6.48
C ASP A 167 19.78 -19.78 -5.38
N TYR A 168 20.34 -18.58 -5.55
CA TYR A 168 20.08 -17.44 -4.66
C TYR A 168 18.58 -17.10 -4.64
N ILE A 169 17.94 -17.02 -5.80
CA ILE A 169 16.50 -16.75 -5.92
C ILE A 169 15.66 -17.92 -5.37
N GLY A 170 16.09 -19.15 -5.61
CA GLY A 170 15.46 -20.35 -5.02
C GLY A 170 15.45 -20.27 -3.49
N GLY A 171 16.59 -19.94 -2.89
CA GLY A 171 16.70 -19.77 -1.44
C GLY A 171 15.81 -18.66 -0.88
N ILE A 172 15.67 -17.54 -1.57
CA ILE A 172 14.72 -16.48 -1.18
C ILE A 172 13.28 -16.99 -1.22
N ASN A 173 12.89 -17.67 -2.30
CA ASN A 173 11.54 -18.20 -2.43
C ASN A 173 11.25 -19.24 -1.34
N ASP A 174 12.14 -20.17 -1.08
CA ASP A 174 11.98 -21.19 -0.04
C ASP A 174 11.87 -20.55 1.35
N PHE A 175 12.70 -19.56 1.67
CA PHE A 175 12.58 -18.79 2.90
C PHE A 175 11.20 -18.14 3.03
N LEU A 176 10.75 -17.44 2.02
CA LEU A 176 9.47 -16.71 2.07
C LEU A 176 8.27 -17.65 2.30
N TYR A 177 8.31 -18.88 1.79
CA TYR A 177 7.20 -19.83 1.93
C TYR A 177 7.30 -20.77 3.14
N GLN A 178 8.44 -20.83 3.83
CA GLN A 178 8.66 -21.80 4.91
C GLN A 178 9.02 -21.16 6.25
N ASP A 179 9.65 -19.98 6.23
CA ASP A 179 10.10 -19.34 7.45
C ASP A 179 8.93 -18.72 8.25
N PRO A 180 8.85 -18.94 9.56
CA PRO A 180 7.78 -18.42 10.42
C PRO A 180 7.63 -16.89 10.37
N ILE A 181 8.73 -16.13 10.27
CA ILE A 181 8.72 -14.68 10.21
C ILE A 181 8.15 -14.21 8.87
N ALA A 182 8.59 -14.84 7.79
CA ALA A 182 8.09 -14.54 6.44
C ALA A 182 6.59 -14.88 6.32
N LEU A 183 6.16 -16.03 6.85
CA LEU A 183 4.75 -16.44 6.89
C LEU A 183 3.90 -15.49 7.72
N SER A 184 4.41 -15.02 8.86
CA SER A 184 3.73 -14.01 9.69
C SER A 184 3.58 -12.69 8.93
N LEU A 185 4.63 -12.23 8.24
CA LEU A 185 4.57 -11.02 7.42
C LEU A 185 3.56 -11.15 6.28
N MET A 186 3.56 -12.27 5.56
CA MET A 186 2.57 -12.53 4.51
C MET A 186 1.14 -12.55 5.05
N SER A 187 0.94 -13.17 6.21
CA SER A 187 -0.37 -13.21 6.88
C SER A 187 -0.82 -11.82 7.33
N PHE A 188 0.11 -11.00 7.84
CA PHE A 188 -0.16 -9.60 8.18
C PHE A 188 -0.57 -8.78 6.96
N ILE A 189 0.14 -8.92 5.84
CA ILE A 189 -0.20 -8.23 4.58
C ILE A 189 -1.60 -8.64 4.12
N ALA A 190 -1.91 -9.95 4.13
CA ALA A 190 -3.22 -10.45 3.76
C ALA A 190 -4.33 -9.91 4.68
N PHE A 191 -4.09 -9.86 5.99
CA PHE A 191 -4.99 -9.25 6.97
C PHE A 191 -5.22 -7.76 6.65
N ALA A 192 -4.14 -7.00 6.42
CA ALA A 192 -4.21 -5.57 6.17
C ALA A 192 -5.10 -5.27 4.95
N TYR A 193 -4.89 -5.97 3.84
CA TYR A 193 -5.70 -5.83 2.63
C TYR A 193 -7.16 -6.23 2.85
N THR A 194 -7.40 -7.38 3.46
CA THR A 194 -8.76 -7.86 3.73
C THR A 194 -9.52 -6.89 4.62
N TYR A 195 -8.89 -6.43 5.71
CA TYR A 195 -9.50 -5.48 6.62
C TYR A 195 -9.78 -4.13 5.95
N HIS A 196 -8.85 -3.62 5.13
CA HIS A 196 -9.01 -2.37 4.38
C HIS A 196 -10.27 -2.42 3.50
N TYR A 197 -10.41 -3.47 2.69
CA TYR A 197 -11.59 -3.62 1.82
C TYR A 197 -12.87 -3.81 2.61
N LEU A 198 -12.89 -4.66 3.65
CA LEU A 198 -14.07 -4.85 4.50
C LEU A 198 -14.49 -3.56 5.21
N ASN A 199 -13.52 -2.78 5.72
CA ASN A 199 -13.79 -1.48 6.33
C ASN A 199 -14.39 -0.50 5.33
N TRP A 200 -13.94 -0.49 4.08
CA TRP A 200 -14.54 0.31 3.00
C TRP A 200 -15.98 -0.12 2.71
N PHE A 201 -16.22 -1.40 2.48
CA PHE A 201 -17.57 -1.91 2.20
C PHE A 201 -18.55 -1.71 3.35
N SER A 202 -18.09 -1.67 4.59
CA SER A 202 -18.94 -1.39 5.76
C SER A 202 -19.46 0.06 5.82
N LYS A 203 -18.80 1.00 5.14
CA LYS A 203 -19.15 2.44 5.16
C LYS A 203 -20.22 2.82 4.12
N THR A 204 -21.29 2.05 4.04
CA THR A 204 -22.37 2.25 3.06
C THR A 204 -23.02 3.63 3.14
N SER A 205 -23.14 4.21 4.34
CA SER A 205 -23.68 5.56 4.56
C SER A 205 -22.79 6.68 4.00
N ILE A 206 -21.47 6.44 3.88
CA ILE A 206 -20.51 7.39 3.31
C ILE A 206 -20.46 7.24 1.80
N ILE A 207 -20.40 6.01 1.30
CA ILE A 207 -20.28 5.69 -0.12
C ILE A 207 -21.59 5.99 -0.86
N ARG A 208 -22.75 5.88 -0.18
CA ARG A 208 -24.10 6.19 -0.71
C ARG A 208 -24.38 5.52 -2.05
N TRP A 209 -24.20 4.21 -2.14
CA TRP A 209 -24.43 3.43 -3.36
C TRP A 209 -25.77 3.69 -4.02
N HIS A 210 -26.82 3.99 -3.23
CA HIS A 210 -28.17 4.28 -3.70
C HIS A 210 -28.31 5.66 -4.39
N GLU A 211 -27.37 6.58 -4.18
CA GLU A 211 -27.36 7.92 -4.80
C GLU A 211 -26.49 7.96 -6.08
N ILE A 212 -25.81 6.86 -6.41
CA ILE A 212 -24.94 6.79 -7.58
C ILE A 212 -25.80 6.70 -8.86
N SER A 213 -25.45 7.50 -9.87
CA SER A 213 -26.14 7.44 -11.17
C SER A 213 -26.02 6.05 -11.81
N ARG A 214 -27.08 5.61 -12.51
CA ARG A 214 -27.08 4.29 -13.20
C ARG A 214 -25.88 4.11 -14.11
N ALA A 215 -25.47 5.16 -14.85
CA ALA A 215 -24.30 5.11 -15.72
C ALA A 215 -23.01 4.78 -14.96
N ARG A 216 -22.79 5.41 -13.80
CA ARG A 216 -21.62 5.11 -12.94
C ARG A 216 -21.66 3.67 -12.40
N MET A 217 -22.85 3.24 -11.96
CA MET A 217 -23.01 1.86 -11.46
C MET A 217 -22.71 0.83 -12.55
N PHE A 218 -23.20 1.04 -13.78
CA PHE A 218 -22.86 0.19 -14.93
C PHE A 218 -21.37 0.23 -15.25
N SER A 219 -20.73 1.40 -15.22
CA SER A 219 -19.28 1.52 -15.47
C SER A 219 -18.46 0.75 -14.43
N VAL A 220 -18.80 0.86 -13.15
CA VAL A 220 -18.13 0.12 -12.06
C VAL A 220 -18.35 -1.38 -12.25
N GLY A 221 -19.57 -1.82 -12.50
CA GLY A 221 -19.90 -3.22 -12.75
C GLY A 221 -19.17 -3.78 -13.98
N PHE A 222 -19.08 -2.99 -15.06
CA PHE A 222 -18.33 -3.38 -16.26
C PHE A 222 -16.83 -3.55 -15.98
N ILE A 223 -16.21 -2.58 -15.29
CA ILE A 223 -14.78 -2.66 -14.92
C ILE A 223 -14.54 -3.87 -14.04
N TRP A 224 -15.44 -4.15 -13.09
CA TRP A 224 -15.33 -5.28 -12.19
C TRP A 224 -15.41 -6.62 -12.96
N ILE A 225 -16.43 -6.80 -13.82
CA ILE A 225 -16.58 -8.00 -14.65
C ILE A 225 -15.38 -8.15 -15.60
N ALA A 226 -14.95 -7.07 -16.25
CA ALA A 226 -13.77 -7.10 -17.11
C ALA A 226 -12.51 -7.53 -16.36
N SER A 227 -12.35 -7.08 -15.10
CA SER A 227 -11.23 -7.50 -14.24
C SER A 227 -11.28 -9.00 -13.96
N LEU A 228 -12.46 -9.56 -13.63
CA LEU A 228 -12.63 -10.99 -13.41
C LEU A 228 -12.33 -11.80 -14.67
N VAL A 229 -12.81 -11.35 -15.83
CA VAL A 229 -12.55 -12.01 -17.12
C VAL A 229 -11.07 -12.00 -17.46
N LEU A 230 -10.38 -10.86 -17.27
CA LEU A 230 -8.93 -10.76 -17.48
C LEU A 230 -8.16 -11.73 -16.57
N TYR A 231 -8.55 -11.85 -15.30
CA TYR A 231 -7.93 -12.81 -14.37
C TYR A 231 -8.16 -14.25 -14.77
N ALA A 232 -9.38 -14.60 -15.18
CA ALA A 232 -9.74 -15.96 -15.61
C ALA A 232 -9.03 -16.33 -16.92
N TRP A 233 -8.83 -15.36 -17.81
CA TRP A 233 -8.16 -15.59 -19.09
C TRP A 233 -6.64 -15.65 -18.95
N ASN A 234 -6.04 -14.67 -18.26
CA ASN A 234 -4.61 -14.60 -18.04
C ASN A 234 -4.32 -13.94 -16.70
N TYR A 235 -3.85 -14.74 -15.75
CA TYR A 235 -3.56 -14.27 -14.39
C TYR A 235 -2.60 -13.09 -14.35
N VAL A 236 -1.50 -13.13 -15.10
CA VAL A 236 -0.48 -12.07 -15.11
C VAL A 236 -1.05 -10.77 -15.65
N LEU A 237 -1.86 -10.83 -16.70
CA LEU A 237 -2.54 -9.65 -17.27
C LEU A 237 -3.58 -9.09 -16.30
N GLY A 238 -4.40 -9.95 -15.71
CA GLY A 238 -5.38 -9.57 -14.70
C GLY A 238 -4.73 -8.93 -13.48
N PHE A 239 -3.62 -9.50 -13.00
CA PHE A 239 -2.83 -8.93 -11.90
C PHE A 239 -2.27 -7.55 -12.24
N LYS A 240 -1.68 -7.35 -13.42
CA LYS A 240 -1.18 -6.04 -13.88
C LYS A 240 -2.31 -5.02 -13.95
N TRP A 241 -3.47 -5.42 -14.45
CA TRP A 241 -4.65 -4.57 -14.52
C TRP A 241 -5.13 -4.12 -13.13
N LEU A 242 -5.28 -5.05 -12.19
CA LEU A 242 -5.69 -4.73 -10.83
C LEU A 242 -4.64 -3.93 -10.07
N PHE A 243 -3.36 -4.22 -10.26
CA PHE A 243 -2.30 -3.41 -9.68
C PHE A 243 -2.36 -1.96 -10.18
N PHE A 244 -2.63 -1.78 -11.47
CA PHE A 244 -2.86 -0.45 -12.03
C PHE A 244 -4.06 0.26 -11.38
N LEU A 245 -5.22 -0.41 -11.27
CA LEU A 245 -6.40 0.17 -10.64
C LEU A 245 -6.14 0.51 -9.17
N SER A 246 -5.46 -0.38 -8.45
CA SER A 246 -5.06 -0.17 -7.06
C SER A 246 -4.13 1.04 -6.91
N PHE A 247 -3.12 1.16 -7.76
CA PHE A 247 -2.18 2.28 -7.72
C PHE A 247 -2.87 3.62 -8.08
N ALA A 248 -3.74 3.62 -9.08
CA ALA A 248 -4.54 4.79 -9.42
C ALA A 248 -5.45 5.21 -8.26
N HIS A 249 -6.09 4.25 -7.58
CA HIS A 249 -6.89 4.49 -6.38
C HIS A 249 -6.06 5.15 -5.28
N VAL A 250 -4.88 4.60 -4.96
CA VAL A 250 -3.98 5.16 -3.95
C VAL A 250 -3.63 6.62 -4.25
N LEU A 251 -3.26 6.93 -5.49
CA LEU A 251 -2.91 8.31 -5.89
C LEU A 251 -4.11 9.27 -5.79
N LEU A 252 -5.31 8.81 -6.15
CA LEU A 252 -6.53 9.63 -6.06
C LEU A 252 -6.97 9.84 -4.60
N GLU A 253 -6.73 8.89 -3.72
CA GLU A 253 -7.07 8.98 -2.30
C GLU A 253 -6.01 9.74 -1.48
N PHE A 254 -4.81 9.91 -1.98
CA PHE A 254 -3.69 10.52 -1.27
C PHE A 254 -4.00 11.91 -0.69
N PRO A 255 -4.68 12.85 -1.40
CA PRO A 255 -5.09 14.12 -0.80
C PRO A 255 -6.03 13.94 0.41
N LEU A 256 -6.95 12.97 0.36
CA LEU A 256 -7.87 12.67 1.46
C LEU A 256 -7.13 12.15 2.69
N ASN A 257 -6.11 11.31 2.48
CA ASN A 257 -5.25 10.80 3.54
C ASN A 257 -4.54 11.93 4.30
N HIS A 258 -4.03 12.94 3.58
CA HIS A 258 -3.39 14.12 4.18
C HIS A 258 -4.39 15.01 4.92
N LEU A 259 -5.58 15.22 4.36
CA LEU A 259 -6.66 15.95 5.06
C LEU A 259 -7.05 15.26 6.37
N THR A 260 -7.03 13.93 6.40
CA THR A 260 -7.29 13.15 7.62
C THR A 260 -6.24 13.42 8.68
N LEU A 261 -4.95 13.44 8.33
CA LEU A 261 -3.86 13.79 9.25
C LEU A 261 -4.03 15.21 9.82
N ILE A 262 -4.32 16.18 8.96
CA ILE A 262 -4.57 17.57 9.37
C ILE A 262 -5.77 17.65 10.33
N ASN A 263 -6.85 16.93 10.05
CA ASN A 263 -8.04 16.91 10.87
C ASN A 263 -7.80 16.24 12.23
N ILE A 264 -7.04 15.14 12.27
CA ILE A 264 -6.60 14.52 13.54
C ILE A 264 -5.82 15.53 14.38
N GLY A 265 -4.86 16.24 13.79
CA GLY A 265 -4.09 17.28 14.48
C GLY A 265 -4.99 18.36 15.07
N LYS A 266 -5.98 18.85 14.30
CA LYS A 266 -6.94 19.85 14.77
C LYS A 266 -7.79 19.35 15.93
N GLU A 267 -8.29 18.10 15.88
CA GLU A 267 -9.10 17.54 16.97
C GLU A 267 -8.27 17.32 18.24
N LEU A 268 -7.03 16.85 18.13
CA LEU A 268 -6.12 16.72 19.27
C LEU A 268 -5.81 18.08 19.92
N LEU A 269 -5.60 19.13 19.14
CA LEU A 269 -5.39 20.49 19.64
C LEU A 269 -6.65 21.02 20.38
N LYS A 270 -7.85 20.73 19.87
CA LYS A 270 -9.11 21.10 20.57
C LYS A 270 -9.21 20.39 21.93
N LEU A 271 -8.87 19.11 22.00
CA LEU A 271 -8.87 18.35 23.25
C LEU A 271 -7.90 18.96 24.27
N SER A 272 -6.66 19.27 23.87
CA SER A 272 -5.66 19.86 24.75
C SER A 272 -6.05 21.24 25.27
N THR A 273 -6.71 22.07 24.45
CA THR A 273 -7.22 23.37 24.86
C THR A 273 -8.43 23.30 25.78
N TRP A 274 -9.27 22.24 25.60
CA TRP A 274 -10.41 21.98 26.48
C TRP A 274 -9.97 21.50 27.86
N GLU A 275 -8.98 20.62 27.95
CA GLU A 275 -8.40 20.16 29.22
C GLU A 275 -7.78 21.33 30.01
N LYS A 276 -7.03 22.22 29.34
CA LYS A 276 -6.49 23.41 29.97
C LYS A 276 -7.54 24.36 30.51
N LYS A 277 -8.74 24.40 29.91
CA LYS A 277 -9.85 25.26 30.38
C LYS A 277 -10.70 24.60 31.47
N ASN A 278 -10.63 23.28 31.66
CA ASN A 278 -11.45 22.52 32.60
C ASN A 278 -10.61 21.49 33.40
N PRO A 279 -9.58 21.93 34.16
CA PRO A 279 -8.67 21.02 34.87
C PRO A 279 -9.35 20.17 35.94
N ALA A 280 -10.48 20.62 36.50
CA ALA A 280 -11.20 19.93 37.57
C ALA A 280 -12.10 18.75 37.10
N ARG A 281 -12.16 18.44 35.82
CA ARG A 281 -12.93 17.30 35.27
C ARG A 281 -12.06 16.12 34.85
N VAL A 282 -10.74 16.25 34.99
CA VAL A 282 -9.74 15.25 34.55
C VAL A 282 -9.08 14.55 35.76
N SER A 283 -9.34 15.02 36.95
CA SER A 283 -9.02 14.38 38.23
C SER A 283 -10.24 13.53 38.66
#